data_21910a669c836da501698ffc31202d56
#
_entry.id   21910a669c836da501698ffc31202d56
#
_cell.length_a   1.000
_cell.length_b   1.000
_cell.length_c   1.000
_cell.angle_alpha   90.00
_cell.angle_beta   90.00
_cell.angle_gamma   90.00
#
_symmetry.space_group_name_H-M   'P 1'
#
loop_
_entity.id
_entity.type
_entity.pdbx_description
1 polymer ?
#
loop_
_entity_poly.entity_id
_entity_poly.type
_entity_poly.pdbx_seq_one_letter_code
_entity_poly.pdbx_strand_id
1 'polypeptide(L)'
;MADVMANIMADALARADGEGYHSFTVDAELTNTLQRELARQPDLELVLLFGSAARDRQRIDSDIDIAVQAGAALSAARKMALVADLAGATGRAIDLIDLRTVGEPLLGQILAHGRRLLGSDAAHGQLLSRHLVDAADFAPYAQRIVDERRRAWIGR
;
A
#
# COMPACT_ATOMS: atom_id res chain seq x y z
N MET A 1 10.08 1.78 -21.04
CA MET A 1 9.08 0.86 -20.46
C MET A 1 9.68 -0.46 -19.98
N ALA A 2 10.64 -1.05 -20.68
CA ALA A 2 11.29 -2.30 -20.24
C ALA A 2 12.08 -2.17 -18.94
N ASP A 3 12.75 -1.04 -18.71
CA ASP A 3 13.59 -0.82 -17.52
C ASP A 3 12.79 -0.69 -16.19
N VAL A 4 11.57 -0.16 -16.24
CA VAL A 4 10.72 -0.02 -15.03
C VAL A 4 10.17 -1.38 -14.61
N MET A 5 9.78 -2.23 -15.56
CA MET A 5 9.33 -3.59 -15.29
C MET A 5 10.49 -4.49 -14.82
N ALA A 6 11.67 -4.34 -15.41
CA ALA A 6 12.86 -5.06 -14.98
C ALA A 6 13.28 -4.68 -13.55
N ASN A 7 13.17 -3.40 -13.17
CA ASN A 7 13.48 -2.94 -11.82
C ASN A 7 12.46 -3.43 -10.78
N ILE A 8 11.17 -3.48 -11.12
CA ILE A 8 10.12 -4.00 -10.23
C ILE A 8 10.30 -5.52 -10.02
N MET A 9 10.64 -6.27 -11.06
CA MET A 9 10.91 -7.72 -10.95
C MET A 9 12.24 -7.99 -10.24
N ALA A 10 13.29 -7.21 -10.47
CA ALA A 10 14.58 -7.37 -9.80
C ALA A 10 14.48 -7.08 -8.28
N ASP A 11 13.71 -6.06 -7.88
CA ASP A 11 13.49 -5.72 -6.47
C ASP A 11 12.61 -6.77 -5.75
N ALA A 12 11.70 -7.43 -6.47
CA ALA A 12 10.91 -8.54 -5.94
C ALA A 12 11.73 -9.83 -5.74
N LEU A 13 12.72 -10.10 -6.60
CA LEU A 13 13.62 -11.26 -6.47
C LEU A 13 14.72 -11.04 -5.42
N ALA A 14 15.23 -9.82 -5.27
CA ALA A 14 16.29 -9.50 -4.30
C ALA A 14 15.84 -9.62 -2.83
N ARG A 15 14.53 -9.70 -2.58
CA ARG A 15 13.97 -9.88 -1.22
C ARG A 15 13.82 -11.34 -0.79
N ALA A 16 14.21 -12.29 -1.63
CA ALA A 16 14.12 -13.71 -1.32
C ALA A 16 15.35 -14.25 -0.55
N ASP A 17 16.45 -13.50 -0.51
CA ASP A 17 17.69 -13.95 0.13
C ASP A 17 17.96 -13.13 1.41
N GLY A 18 17.90 -13.85 2.54
CA GLY A 18 17.93 -13.32 3.89
C GLY A 18 19.20 -12.56 4.26
N GLU A 19 19.01 -11.65 5.22
CA GLU A 19 19.86 -11.46 6.42
C GLU A 19 19.26 -10.34 7.30
N GLY A 20 19.03 -10.62 8.61
CA GLY A 20 18.62 -9.60 9.58
C GLY A 20 17.80 -10.09 10.77
N TYR A 21 18.42 -10.81 11.70
CA TYR A 21 17.76 -11.59 12.76
C TYR A 21 17.20 -10.79 13.96
N HIS A 22 17.06 -9.48 13.96
CA HIS A 22 16.64 -8.70 15.14
C HIS A 22 15.43 -7.76 15.01
N SER A 23 14.79 -7.67 13.85
CA SER A 23 13.53 -6.92 13.66
C SER A 23 12.27 -7.82 13.64
N PHE A 24 12.45 -9.12 13.68
CA PHE A 24 11.40 -10.10 13.36
C PHE A 24 10.27 -10.25 14.40
N THR A 25 10.49 -9.91 15.67
CA THR A 25 9.53 -10.26 16.73
C THR A 25 8.38 -9.26 16.85
N VAL A 26 8.64 -7.97 16.83
CA VAL A 26 7.59 -6.94 16.96
C VAL A 26 6.75 -6.85 15.69
N ASP A 27 7.37 -6.99 14.53
CA ASP A 27 6.68 -6.96 13.23
C ASP A 27 5.80 -8.20 13.00
N ALA A 28 6.22 -9.36 13.47
CA ALA A 28 5.43 -10.60 13.41
C ALA A 28 4.18 -10.55 14.32
N GLU A 29 4.31 -10.02 15.53
CA GLU A 29 3.19 -9.90 16.47
C GLU A 29 2.14 -8.90 15.97
N LEU A 30 2.58 -7.74 15.48
CA LEU A 30 1.71 -6.76 14.85
C LEU A 30 0.99 -7.35 13.63
N THR A 31 1.73 -8.02 12.76
CA THR A 31 1.17 -8.68 11.57
C THR A 31 0.11 -9.70 11.93
N ASN A 32 0.40 -10.57 12.91
CA ASN A 32 -0.54 -11.59 13.38
C ASN A 32 -1.79 -10.96 13.99
N THR A 33 -1.64 -9.86 14.73
CA THR A 33 -2.77 -9.12 15.31
C THR A 33 -3.65 -8.51 14.23
N LEU A 34 -3.04 -7.83 13.27
CA LEU A 34 -3.76 -7.26 12.12
C LEU A 34 -4.47 -8.35 11.31
N GLN A 35 -3.81 -9.44 10.97
CA GLN A 35 -4.42 -10.54 10.20
C GLN A 35 -5.60 -11.17 10.94
N ARG A 36 -5.53 -11.32 12.26
CA ARG A 36 -6.62 -11.85 13.07
C ARG A 36 -7.85 -10.94 13.07
N GLU A 37 -7.66 -9.63 13.21
CA GLU A 37 -8.76 -8.66 13.16
C GLU A 37 -9.35 -8.53 11.75
N LEU A 38 -8.50 -8.52 10.72
CA LEU A 38 -8.92 -8.46 9.32
C LEU A 38 -9.70 -9.71 8.90
N ALA A 39 -9.34 -10.89 9.40
CA ALA A 39 -10.08 -12.14 9.14
C ALA A 39 -11.52 -12.13 9.68
N ARG A 40 -11.85 -11.24 10.60
CA ARG A 40 -13.21 -11.02 11.12
C ARG A 40 -14.06 -10.10 10.24
N GLN A 41 -13.48 -9.55 9.17
CA GLN A 41 -14.10 -8.58 8.28
C GLN A 41 -14.43 -9.25 6.94
N PRO A 42 -15.61 -9.90 6.80
CA PRO A 42 -15.91 -10.74 5.64
C PRO A 42 -16.13 -9.98 4.34
N ASP A 43 -16.30 -8.67 4.41
CA ASP A 43 -16.47 -7.78 3.27
C ASP A 43 -15.14 -7.36 2.61
N LEU A 44 -14.00 -7.63 3.26
CA LEU A 44 -12.69 -7.27 2.72
C LEU A 44 -12.17 -8.34 1.75
N GLU A 45 -11.78 -7.91 0.56
CA GLU A 45 -11.24 -8.74 -0.52
C GLU A 45 -9.72 -8.72 -0.58
N LEU A 46 -9.11 -7.58 -0.24
CA LEU A 46 -7.66 -7.38 -0.28
C LEU A 46 -7.24 -6.35 0.77
N VAL A 47 -6.14 -6.62 1.46
CA VAL A 47 -5.53 -5.68 2.42
C VAL A 47 -4.02 -5.67 2.23
N LEU A 48 -3.46 -4.47 2.10
CA LEU A 48 -2.04 -4.21 1.98
C LEU A 48 -1.57 -3.33 3.15
N LEU A 49 -0.52 -3.75 3.84
CA LEU A 49 0.23 -2.91 4.78
C LEU A 49 1.29 -2.15 3.98
N PHE A 50 1.38 -0.83 4.14
CA PHE A 50 2.34 -0.02 3.40
C PHE A 50 3.00 1.04 4.31
N GLY A 51 3.68 2.02 3.74
CA GLY A 51 4.33 3.08 4.51
C GLY A 51 5.58 2.62 5.27
N SER A 52 5.81 3.20 6.43
CA SER A 52 6.96 2.88 7.29
C SER A 52 6.89 1.47 7.85
N ALA A 53 5.69 0.97 8.09
CA ALA A 53 5.41 -0.36 8.61
C ALA A 53 5.81 -1.49 7.66
N ALA A 54 5.78 -1.24 6.35
CA ALA A 54 6.20 -2.19 5.33
C ALA A 54 7.72 -2.21 5.06
N ARG A 55 8.47 -1.22 5.59
CA ARG A 55 9.89 -0.98 5.26
C ARG A 55 10.90 -1.27 6.37
N ASP A 56 10.57 -2.08 7.38
CA ASP A 56 11.44 -2.41 8.53
C ASP A 56 12.05 -1.20 9.28
N ARG A 57 11.49 0.01 9.12
CA ARG A 57 11.94 1.24 9.77
C ARG A 57 10.96 1.75 10.82
N GLN A 58 10.18 0.85 11.43
CA GLN A 58 9.17 1.27 12.40
C GLN A 58 9.79 1.82 13.69
N ARG A 59 9.40 3.04 14.01
CA ARG A 59 9.36 3.50 15.41
C ARG A 59 8.13 2.88 16.05
N ILE A 60 8.23 2.48 17.30
CA ILE A 60 7.15 1.87 18.10
C ILE A 60 5.87 2.75 18.09
N ASP A 61 6.02 4.06 17.92
CA ASP A 61 4.93 5.06 17.95
C ASP A 61 4.47 5.55 16.58
N SER A 62 4.91 4.95 15.47
CA SER A 62 4.46 5.40 14.14
C SER A 62 3.07 4.85 13.80
N ASP A 63 2.28 5.62 13.05
CA ASP A 63 0.99 5.20 12.53
C ASP A 63 1.14 3.95 11.63
N ILE A 64 0.09 3.16 11.54
CA ILE A 64 0.03 1.98 10.70
C ILE A 64 -0.76 2.34 9.44
N ASP A 65 -0.09 2.34 8.29
CA ASP A 65 -0.69 2.64 6.99
C ASP A 65 -1.28 1.37 6.38
N ILE A 66 -2.59 1.31 6.22
CA ILE A 66 -3.32 0.14 5.68
C ILE A 66 -4.17 0.56 4.49
N ALA A 67 -4.03 -0.15 3.39
CA ALA A 67 -4.88 -0.01 2.23
C ALA A 67 -5.80 -1.21 2.10
N VAL A 68 -7.11 -0.98 1.96
CA VAL A 68 -8.13 -2.01 1.94
C VAL A 68 -8.99 -1.93 0.69
N GLN A 69 -9.42 -3.09 0.18
CA GLN A 69 -10.42 -3.22 -0.88
C GLN A 69 -11.55 -4.09 -0.36
N ALA A 70 -12.79 -3.61 -0.51
CA ALA A 70 -14.01 -4.38 -0.30
C ALA A 70 -14.76 -4.54 -1.62
N GLY A 71 -15.89 -5.22 -1.63
CA GLY A 71 -16.73 -5.40 -2.81
C GLY A 71 -17.22 -4.09 -3.44
N ALA A 72 -17.33 -3.02 -2.63
CA ALA A 72 -17.64 -1.66 -3.04
C ALA A 72 -16.78 -0.66 -2.27
N ALA A 73 -16.78 0.63 -2.71
CA ALA A 73 -16.11 1.71 -1.97
C ALA A 73 -16.69 1.82 -0.55
N LEU A 74 -15.80 1.99 0.43
CA LEU A 74 -16.19 2.02 1.82
C LEU A 74 -16.92 3.34 2.17
N SER A 75 -18.05 3.24 2.87
CA SER A 75 -18.70 4.40 3.47
C SER A 75 -17.82 5.00 4.59
N ALA A 76 -18.04 6.27 4.91
CA ALA A 76 -17.33 6.93 6.02
C ALA A 76 -17.54 6.18 7.34
N ALA A 77 -18.77 5.72 7.62
CA ALA A 77 -19.07 4.94 8.83
C ALA A 77 -18.30 3.62 8.86
N ARG A 78 -18.21 2.91 7.71
CA ARG A 78 -17.47 1.65 7.62
C ARG A 78 -15.95 1.87 7.81
N LYS A 79 -15.40 2.92 7.22
CA LYS A 79 -13.99 3.31 7.43
C LYS A 79 -13.71 3.59 8.90
N MET A 80 -14.54 4.38 9.56
CA MET A 80 -14.39 4.71 10.99
C MET A 80 -14.46 3.45 11.87
N ALA A 81 -15.42 2.55 11.62
CA ALA A 81 -15.54 1.30 12.37
C ALA A 81 -14.27 0.44 12.20
N LEU A 82 -13.79 0.25 10.97
CA LEU A 82 -12.59 -0.54 10.71
C LEU A 82 -11.33 0.06 11.33
N VAL A 83 -11.18 1.39 11.28
CA VAL A 83 -10.09 2.10 11.97
C VAL A 83 -10.17 1.88 13.48
N ALA A 84 -11.35 1.98 14.09
CA ALA A 84 -11.53 1.77 15.53
C ALA A 84 -11.20 0.33 15.95
N ASP A 85 -11.65 -0.67 15.18
CA ASP A 85 -11.36 -2.09 15.44
C ASP A 85 -9.85 -2.37 15.39
N LEU A 86 -9.18 -1.91 14.34
CA LEU A 86 -7.74 -2.11 14.15
C LEU A 86 -6.91 -1.32 15.17
N ALA A 87 -7.28 -0.07 15.46
CA ALA A 87 -6.60 0.74 16.48
C ALA A 87 -6.77 0.13 17.88
N GLY A 88 -7.97 -0.36 18.21
CA GLY A 88 -8.24 -1.05 19.48
C GLY A 88 -7.42 -2.33 19.64
N ALA A 89 -7.24 -3.10 18.56
CA ALA A 89 -6.49 -4.34 18.59
C ALA A 89 -4.96 -4.12 18.66
N THR A 90 -4.45 -3.07 18.03
CA THR A 90 -3.01 -2.81 17.90
C THR A 90 -2.47 -1.81 18.92
N GLY A 91 -3.35 -1.01 19.54
CA GLY A 91 -2.98 0.11 20.41
C GLY A 91 -2.29 1.25 19.66
N ARG A 92 -2.43 1.33 18.31
CA ARG A 92 -1.75 2.30 17.45
C ARG A 92 -2.74 3.04 16.55
N ALA A 93 -2.38 4.23 16.14
CA ALA A 93 -3.14 4.97 15.13
C ALA A 93 -3.10 4.24 13.78
N ILE A 94 -4.23 4.24 13.07
CA ILE A 94 -4.41 3.60 11.77
C ILE A 94 -4.71 4.67 10.73
N ASP A 95 -3.90 4.74 9.67
CA ASP A 95 -4.23 5.49 8.45
C ASP A 95 -4.77 4.51 7.39
N LEU A 96 -6.05 4.70 7.02
CA LEU A 96 -6.78 3.75 6.19
C LEU A 96 -7.11 4.35 4.81
N ILE A 97 -6.55 3.73 3.79
CA ILE A 97 -6.80 4.04 2.38
C ILE A 97 -7.77 3.03 1.77
N ASP A 98 -8.77 3.52 1.05
CA ASP A 98 -9.67 2.69 0.26
C ASP A 98 -9.11 2.50 -1.16
N LEU A 99 -8.71 1.27 -1.48
CA LEU A 99 -8.14 0.91 -2.78
C LEU A 99 -9.12 1.07 -3.95
N ARG A 100 -10.43 1.18 -3.69
CA ARG A 100 -11.43 1.44 -4.73
C ARG A 100 -11.42 2.89 -5.20
N THR A 101 -11.02 3.81 -4.35
CA THR A 101 -11.10 5.27 -4.60
C THR A 101 -9.75 5.93 -4.74
N VAL A 102 -8.66 5.28 -4.32
CA VAL A 102 -7.31 5.83 -4.46
C VAL A 102 -6.88 5.84 -5.92
N GLY A 103 -6.22 6.93 -6.33
CA GLY A 103 -5.65 7.10 -7.66
C GLY A 103 -4.12 7.15 -7.65
N GLU A 104 -3.55 7.43 -8.85
CA GLU A 104 -2.13 7.64 -9.02
C GLU A 104 -1.68 9.01 -8.48
N PRO A 105 -0.44 9.14 -7.96
CA PRO A 105 0.60 8.10 -7.90
C PRO A 105 0.57 7.23 -6.64
N LEU A 106 -0.37 7.44 -5.71
CA LEU A 106 -0.40 6.75 -4.43
C LEU A 106 -0.68 5.25 -4.59
N LEU A 107 -1.56 4.87 -5.51
CA LEU A 107 -1.82 3.46 -5.82
C LEU A 107 -0.54 2.72 -6.23
N GLY A 108 0.26 3.33 -7.11
CA GLY A 108 1.54 2.77 -7.53
C GLY A 108 2.53 2.59 -6.36
N GLN A 109 2.59 3.55 -5.43
CA GLN A 109 3.44 3.45 -4.24
C GLN A 109 2.99 2.32 -3.29
N ILE A 110 1.67 2.17 -3.10
CA ILE A 110 1.10 1.10 -2.29
C ILE A 110 1.45 -0.27 -2.89
N LEU A 111 1.30 -0.43 -4.21
CA LEU A 111 1.60 -1.69 -4.89
C LEU A 111 3.10 -2.02 -4.91
N ALA A 112 3.97 -1.01 -5.10
CA ALA A 112 5.41 -1.21 -5.15
C ALA A 112 6.02 -1.60 -3.80
N HIS A 113 5.44 -1.14 -2.69
CA HIS A 113 6.04 -1.27 -1.36
C HIS A 113 5.12 -1.96 -0.34
N GLY A 114 3.87 -2.23 -0.70
CA GLY A 114 2.89 -2.83 0.19
C GLY A 114 3.12 -4.33 0.39
N ARG A 115 2.94 -4.78 1.63
CA ARG A 115 2.92 -6.20 1.99
C ARG A 115 1.47 -6.67 2.13
N ARG A 116 1.09 -7.71 1.42
CA ARG A 116 -0.26 -8.26 1.48
C ARG A 116 -0.49 -8.97 2.83
N LEU A 117 -1.52 -8.53 3.55
CA LEU A 117 -2.00 -9.14 4.79
C LEU A 117 -3.17 -10.09 4.55
N LEU A 118 -4.04 -9.77 3.60
CA LEU A 118 -5.24 -10.53 3.26
C LEU A 118 -5.52 -10.40 1.76
N GLY A 119 -6.13 -11.42 1.18
CA GLY A 119 -6.61 -11.43 -0.21
C GLY A 119 -5.93 -12.47 -1.10
N SER A 120 -6.59 -12.77 -2.22
CA SER A 120 -6.12 -13.73 -3.22
C SER A 120 -5.13 -13.11 -4.21
N ASP A 121 -4.38 -13.96 -4.93
CA ASP A 121 -3.54 -13.52 -6.04
C ASP A 121 -4.39 -12.89 -7.17
N ALA A 122 -5.61 -13.38 -7.37
CA ALA A 122 -6.53 -12.82 -8.35
C ALA A 122 -6.95 -11.39 -8.00
N ALA A 123 -7.31 -11.11 -6.75
CA ALA A 123 -7.67 -9.76 -6.30
C ALA A 123 -6.47 -8.79 -6.42
N HIS A 124 -5.28 -9.23 -6.03
CA HIS A 124 -4.06 -8.45 -6.18
C HIS A 124 -3.71 -8.20 -7.66
N GLY A 125 -3.83 -9.21 -8.51
CA GLY A 125 -3.62 -9.10 -9.95
C GLY A 125 -4.58 -8.13 -10.64
N GLN A 126 -5.86 -8.12 -10.24
CA GLN A 126 -6.84 -7.14 -10.73
C GLN A 126 -6.47 -5.71 -10.33
N LEU A 127 -6.02 -5.50 -9.09
CA LEU A 127 -5.57 -4.19 -8.64
C LEU A 127 -4.33 -3.72 -9.40
N LEU A 128 -3.38 -4.63 -9.66
CA LEU A 128 -2.20 -4.35 -10.47
C LEU A 128 -2.57 -3.99 -11.92
N SER A 129 -3.53 -4.71 -12.51
CA SER A 129 -4.02 -4.40 -13.86
C SER A 129 -4.66 -3.01 -13.93
N ARG A 130 -5.44 -2.62 -12.92
CA ARG A 130 -6.00 -1.27 -12.81
C ARG A 130 -4.90 -0.23 -12.72
N HIS A 131 -3.89 -0.44 -11.87
CA HIS A 131 -2.74 0.46 -11.74
C HIS A 131 -2.04 0.68 -13.08
N LEU A 132 -1.81 -0.37 -13.87
CA LEU A 132 -1.13 -0.25 -15.17
C LEU A 132 -1.91 0.64 -16.15
N VAL A 133 -3.24 0.53 -16.16
CA VAL A 133 -4.10 1.40 -16.97
C VAL A 133 -4.08 2.84 -16.45
N ASP A 134 -4.33 3.03 -15.16
CA ASP A 134 -4.38 4.35 -14.52
C ASP A 134 -3.02 5.09 -14.64
N ALA A 135 -1.91 4.36 -14.50
CA ALA A 135 -0.56 4.91 -14.64
C ALA A 135 -0.25 5.33 -16.09
N ALA A 136 -0.73 4.58 -17.09
CA ALA A 136 -0.58 4.95 -18.49
C ALA A 136 -1.34 6.26 -18.82
N ASP A 137 -2.52 6.45 -18.26
CA ASP A 137 -3.31 7.67 -18.41
C ASP A 137 -2.72 8.86 -17.62
N PHE A 138 -2.10 8.59 -16.46
CA PHE A 138 -1.48 9.60 -15.62
C PHE A 138 -0.12 10.11 -16.15
N ALA A 139 0.65 9.26 -16.83
CA ALA A 139 2.02 9.57 -17.28
C ALA A 139 2.12 10.83 -18.15
N PRO A 140 1.26 11.08 -19.16
CA PRO A 140 1.30 12.30 -19.94
C PRO A 140 1.01 13.57 -19.13
N TYR A 141 0.14 13.49 -18.13
CA TYR A 141 -0.17 14.61 -17.24
C TYR A 141 1.01 14.94 -16.32
N ALA A 142 1.61 13.94 -15.70
CA ALA A 142 2.79 14.09 -14.87
C ALA A 142 3.97 14.70 -15.64
N GLN A 143 4.21 14.23 -16.86
CA GLN A 143 5.26 14.77 -17.74
C GLN A 143 5.02 16.25 -18.05
N ARG A 144 3.80 16.65 -18.33
CA ARG A 144 3.44 18.06 -18.60
C ARG A 144 3.77 18.97 -17.41
N ILE A 145 3.40 18.54 -16.18
CA ILE A 145 3.70 19.30 -14.96
C ILE A 145 5.21 19.47 -14.76
N VAL A 146 5.98 18.40 -14.97
CA VAL A 146 7.46 18.43 -14.84
C VAL A 146 8.05 19.39 -15.87
N ASP A 147 7.60 19.34 -17.13
CA ASP A 147 8.08 20.20 -18.20
C ASP A 147 7.73 21.67 -17.96
N GLU A 148 6.53 21.98 -17.46
CA GLU A 148 6.13 23.32 -17.08
C GLU A 148 6.98 23.89 -15.94
N ARG A 149 7.20 23.11 -14.88
CA ARG A 149 8.09 23.51 -13.76
C ARG A 149 9.53 23.72 -14.22
N ARG A 150 10.04 22.84 -15.07
CA ARG A 150 11.38 22.97 -15.64
C ARG A 150 11.53 24.26 -16.48
N ARG A 151 10.56 24.57 -17.33
CA ARG A 151 10.54 25.82 -18.14
C ARG A 151 10.49 27.05 -17.24
N ALA A 152 9.66 27.06 -16.18
CA ALA A 152 9.57 28.15 -15.24
C ALA A 152 10.86 28.38 -14.45
N TRP A 153 11.64 27.33 -14.22
CA TRP A 153 12.91 27.41 -13.49
C TRP A 153 14.10 27.85 -14.38
N ILE A 154 14.13 27.43 -15.65
CA ILE A 154 15.21 27.78 -16.60
C ILE A 154 14.96 29.15 -17.25
N GLY A 155 13.74 29.65 -17.25
CA GLY A 155 13.33 30.96 -17.83
C GLY A 155 13.55 32.17 -16.92
N ARG A 156 14.33 32.05 -15.85
CA ARG A 156 14.72 33.16 -14.97
C ARG A 156 16.17 33.54 -15.14
#